data_92f820b84f90c41f2240f2e10eb0bddb
#
_entry.id   92f820b84f90c41f2240f2e10eb0bddb
#
_cell.length_a   1.000
_cell.length_b   1.000
_cell.length_c   1.000
_cell.angle_alpha   90.00
_cell.angle_beta   90.00
_cell.angle_gamma   90.00
#
_symmetry.space_group_name_H-M   'P 1'
#
loop_
_entity.id
_entity.type
_entity.pdbx_description
1 polymer ?
#
loop_
_entity_poly.entity_id
_entity_poly.type
_entity_poly.pdbx_seq_one_letter_code
_entity_poly.pdbx_strand_id
1 'polypeptide(L)'
;MSAPDTAQRSLDHWSEAGRAEMQAFYALATEDYRRLAGARDWSADLRGHCVDGNVRVLDVACGSGKFPAALLAAGLPAEPVVQVDLLDPSAFSIAEARQVYAPPFVVVAEHELVLQDFVRRDFYDVAWATHALYALPPGELASGIARMVAALRPGGLGLVAQASSRSHYLAFYEAYRPAFAPDVAPYTDAEGVAAALRSAGADVHVQVIEYRTGSTDRAVVEGFLQRCAFDDTVSLEQMENREPLAAYLAGCRAADGSYEFRHEVHLITWEQRS
;
A
#
# COMPACT_ATOMS: atom_id res chain seq x y z
N MET A 1 -6.25 -9.32 28.40
CA MET A 1 -5.84 -8.28 27.44
C MET A 1 -6.24 -8.80 26.08
N SER A 2 -7.03 -8.07 25.31
CA SER A 2 -7.33 -8.40 23.91
C SER A 2 -6.03 -8.35 23.12
N ALA A 3 -5.80 -9.29 22.19
CA ALA A 3 -4.66 -9.19 21.27
C ALA A 3 -4.78 -7.88 20.46
N PRO A 4 -3.68 -7.18 20.15
CA PRO A 4 -3.71 -5.98 19.34
C PRO A 4 -4.34 -6.32 17.97
N ASP A 5 -5.21 -5.45 17.48
CA ASP A 5 -5.84 -5.63 16.17
C ASP A 5 -4.81 -5.44 15.02
N THR A 6 -5.20 -5.75 13.80
CA THR A 6 -4.31 -5.66 12.62
C THR A 6 -3.80 -4.23 12.40
N ALA A 7 -4.63 -3.21 12.67
CA ALA A 7 -4.26 -1.81 12.50
C ALA A 7 -3.17 -1.41 13.51
N GLN A 8 -3.30 -1.79 14.78
CA GLN A 8 -2.29 -1.51 15.80
C GLN A 8 -0.97 -2.24 15.50
N ARG A 9 -1.03 -3.51 15.10
CA ARG A 9 0.17 -4.27 14.70
C ARG A 9 0.88 -3.60 13.52
N SER A 10 0.12 -3.16 12.52
CA SER A 10 0.68 -2.40 11.39
C SER A 10 1.38 -1.14 11.87
N LEU A 11 0.72 -0.33 12.72
CA LEU A 11 1.28 0.93 13.23
C LEU A 11 2.58 0.69 14.03
N ASP A 12 2.62 -0.33 14.87
CA ASP A 12 3.81 -0.68 15.66
C ASP A 12 5.00 -1.04 14.75
N HIS A 13 4.75 -1.76 13.66
CA HIS A 13 5.75 -2.13 12.67
C HIS A 13 6.21 -0.97 11.76
N TRP A 14 5.38 0.05 11.54
CA TRP A 14 5.74 1.27 10.80
C TRP A 14 6.25 2.37 11.73
N SER A 15 6.98 1.99 12.78
CA SER A 15 7.64 2.87 13.74
C SER A 15 9.16 2.89 13.53
N GLU A 16 9.85 3.80 14.23
CA GLU A 16 11.32 3.85 14.20
C GLU A 16 11.96 2.55 14.71
N ALA A 17 11.35 1.89 15.68
CA ALA A 17 11.83 0.61 16.21
C ALA A 17 11.83 -0.51 15.15
N GLY A 18 10.88 -0.47 14.19
CA GLY A 18 10.78 -1.43 13.07
C GLY A 18 11.62 -1.07 11.83
N ARG A 19 12.55 -0.11 11.92
CA ARG A 19 13.33 0.37 10.75
C ARG A 19 14.18 -0.73 10.09
N ALA A 20 14.79 -1.61 10.86
CA ALA A 20 15.65 -2.67 10.33
C ALA A 20 14.83 -3.70 9.53
N GLU A 21 13.67 -4.07 10.06
CA GLU A 21 12.73 -5.00 9.43
C GLU A 21 12.11 -4.40 8.16
N MET A 22 11.91 -3.08 8.11
CA MET A 22 11.49 -2.39 6.88
C MET A 22 12.51 -2.56 5.76
N GLN A 23 13.80 -2.55 6.04
CA GLN A 23 14.84 -2.77 5.02
C GLN A 23 14.76 -4.20 4.44
N ALA A 24 14.57 -5.21 5.29
CA ALA A 24 14.38 -6.59 4.85
C ALA A 24 13.13 -6.75 3.98
N PHE A 25 12.02 -6.13 4.37
CA PHE A 25 10.80 -6.11 3.57
C PHE A 25 11.03 -5.48 2.19
N TYR A 26 11.62 -4.30 2.14
CA TYR A 26 11.84 -3.58 0.89
C TYR A 26 12.88 -4.23 -0.03
N ALA A 27 13.66 -5.20 0.43
CA ALA A 27 14.51 -6.00 -0.43
C ALA A 27 13.71 -6.70 -1.55
N LEU A 28 12.46 -7.10 -1.27
CA LEU A 28 11.56 -7.69 -2.26
C LEU A 28 10.39 -6.75 -2.65
N ALA A 29 9.81 -6.03 -1.69
CA ALA A 29 8.63 -5.19 -1.92
C ALA A 29 8.89 -3.92 -2.75
N THR A 30 10.14 -3.50 -2.95
CA THR A 30 10.46 -2.36 -3.85
C THR A 30 10.02 -2.62 -5.30
N GLU A 31 9.96 -3.88 -5.72
CA GLU A 31 9.48 -4.27 -7.06
C GLU A 31 8.02 -3.85 -7.28
N ASP A 32 7.18 -3.87 -6.24
CA ASP A 32 5.77 -3.46 -6.30
C ASP A 32 5.65 -2.03 -6.82
N TYR A 33 6.40 -1.12 -6.20
CA TYR A 33 6.38 0.30 -6.56
C TYR A 33 7.01 0.56 -7.92
N ARG A 34 8.05 -0.19 -8.30
CA ARG A 34 8.66 -0.12 -9.63
C ARG A 34 7.67 -0.55 -10.72
N ARG A 35 6.92 -1.63 -10.50
CA ARG A 35 5.86 -2.09 -11.41
C ARG A 35 4.74 -1.09 -11.51
N LEU A 36 4.32 -0.54 -10.39
CA LEU A 36 3.28 0.48 -10.34
C LEU A 36 3.70 1.75 -11.09
N ALA A 37 4.93 2.24 -10.89
CA ALA A 37 5.45 3.40 -11.59
C ALA A 37 5.53 3.21 -13.12
N GLY A 38 5.72 1.97 -13.58
CA GLY A 38 5.72 1.62 -15.01
C GLY A 38 4.34 1.26 -15.58
N ALA A 39 3.27 1.22 -14.78
CA ALA A 39 1.98 0.69 -15.19
C ALA A 39 1.15 1.63 -16.07
N ARG A 40 1.43 2.93 -16.02
CA ARG A 40 0.68 3.95 -16.77
C ARG A 40 1.51 5.21 -17.00
N ASP A 41 1.02 6.12 -17.83
CA ASP A 41 1.63 7.44 -18.03
C ASP A 41 1.20 8.41 -16.91
N TRP A 42 1.88 8.31 -15.76
CA TRP A 42 1.65 9.18 -14.61
C TRP A 42 1.82 10.66 -14.92
N SER A 43 2.71 10.97 -15.87
CA SER A 43 2.93 12.34 -16.32
C SER A 43 1.71 12.89 -17.07
N ALA A 44 1.06 12.07 -17.90
CA ALA A 44 -0.19 12.45 -18.57
C ALA A 44 -1.33 12.63 -17.56
N ASP A 45 -1.45 11.74 -16.58
CA ASP A 45 -2.45 11.85 -15.51
C ASP A 45 -2.31 13.15 -14.71
N LEU A 46 -1.10 13.45 -14.24
CA LEU A 46 -0.83 14.69 -13.49
C LEU A 46 -1.10 15.93 -14.38
N ARG A 47 -0.66 15.94 -15.64
CA ARG A 47 -0.95 17.06 -16.55
C ARG A 47 -2.45 17.20 -16.83
N GLY A 48 -3.18 16.09 -16.96
CA GLY A 48 -4.63 16.10 -17.23
C GLY A 48 -5.44 16.73 -16.09
N HIS A 49 -4.91 16.69 -14.86
CA HIS A 49 -5.55 17.25 -13.66
C HIS A 49 -4.91 18.54 -13.17
N CYS A 50 -3.95 19.09 -13.94
CA CYS A 50 -3.25 20.31 -13.59
C CYS A 50 -4.17 21.54 -13.69
N VAL A 51 -4.14 22.40 -12.66
CA VAL A 51 -4.84 23.68 -12.63
C VAL A 51 -3.80 24.77 -12.35
N ASP A 52 -3.71 25.77 -13.22
CA ASP A 52 -2.77 26.90 -13.08
C ASP A 52 -1.31 26.50 -12.82
N GLY A 53 -0.85 25.42 -13.51
CA GLY A 53 0.52 24.91 -13.38
C GLY A 53 0.78 24.01 -12.19
N ASN A 54 -0.20 23.74 -11.35
CA ASN A 54 -0.10 22.95 -10.15
C ASN A 54 -1.07 21.76 -10.13
N VAL A 55 -0.70 20.70 -9.44
CA VAL A 55 -1.58 19.56 -9.11
C VAL A 55 -1.55 19.38 -7.60
N ARG A 56 -2.72 19.38 -6.96
CA ARG A 56 -2.83 19.09 -5.52
C ARG A 56 -3.07 17.62 -5.31
N VAL A 57 -2.19 16.96 -4.61
CA VAL A 57 -2.22 15.52 -4.37
C VAL A 57 -2.41 15.23 -2.89
N LEU A 58 -3.29 14.28 -2.57
CA LEU A 58 -3.33 13.64 -1.26
C LEU A 58 -2.65 12.27 -1.36
N ASP A 59 -1.56 12.08 -0.62
CA ASP A 59 -0.90 10.78 -0.46
C ASP A 59 -1.43 10.10 0.80
N VAL A 60 -2.33 9.13 0.61
CA VAL A 60 -3.04 8.42 1.69
C VAL A 60 -2.20 7.26 2.18
N ALA A 61 -1.92 7.25 3.49
CA ALA A 61 -0.99 6.34 4.16
C ALA A 61 0.35 6.32 3.41
N CYS A 62 0.98 7.50 3.36
CA CYS A 62 2.18 7.78 2.56
C CYS A 62 3.38 6.88 2.92
N GLY A 63 3.36 6.26 4.11
CA GLY A 63 4.44 5.41 4.58
C GLY A 63 5.79 6.12 4.49
N SER A 64 6.80 5.45 3.97
CA SER A 64 8.15 6.03 3.75
C SER A 64 8.37 6.59 2.33
N GLY A 65 7.30 6.94 1.60
CA GLY A 65 7.40 7.62 0.30
C GLY A 65 7.90 6.73 -0.84
N LYS A 66 7.66 5.42 -0.81
CA LYS A 66 8.19 4.49 -1.82
C LYS A 66 7.61 4.70 -3.21
N PHE A 67 6.33 5.03 -3.30
CA PHE A 67 5.71 5.26 -4.60
C PHE A 67 6.23 6.54 -5.28
N PRO A 68 6.25 7.73 -4.66
CA PRO A 68 6.88 8.90 -5.26
C PRO A 68 8.37 8.67 -5.59
N ALA A 69 9.12 7.95 -4.75
CA ALA A 69 10.50 7.57 -5.09
C ALA A 69 10.58 6.76 -6.39
N ALA A 70 9.67 5.81 -6.59
CA ALA A 70 9.62 5.01 -7.81
C ALA A 70 9.22 5.84 -9.05
N LEU A 71 8.31 6.79 -8.90
CA LEU A 71 7.95 7.74 -9.96
C LEU A 71 9.14 8.62 -10.37
N LEU A 72 9.88 9.16 -9.41
CA LEU A 72 11.10 9.94 -9.66
C LEU A 72 12.17 9.08 -10.37
N ALA A 73 12.38 7.86 -9.90
CA ALA A 73 13.33 6.93 -10.53
C ALA A 73 12.91 6.52 -11.95
N ALA A 74 11.62 6.50 -12.24
CA ALA A 74 11.06 6.26 -13.57
C ALA A 74 11.14 7.50 -14.50
N GLY A 75 11.64 8.62 -14.00
CA GLY A 75 11.85 9.84 -14.81
C GLY A 75 10.61 10.73 -14.91
N LEU A 76 9.82 10.85 -13.84
CA LEU A 76 8.71 11.79 -13.80
C LEU A 76 9.21 13.22 -14.13
N PRO A 77 8.62 13.93 -15.12
CA PRO A 77 9.03 15.27 -15.50
C PRO A 77 8.92 16.28 -14.35
N ALA A 78 9.73 17.36 -14.42
CA ALA A 78 9.74 18.42 -13.42
C ALA A 78 8.46 19.29 -13.41
N GLU A 79 7.62 19.15 -14.42
CA GLU A 79 6.34 19.88 -14.56
C GLU A 79 5.19 18.93 -14.87
N PRO A 80 3.98 19.19 -14.33
CA PRO A 80 3.58 20.31 -13.46
C PRO A 80 4.16 20.19 -12.05
N VAL A 81 4.15 21.27 -11.26
CA VAL A 81 4.46 21.21 -9.83
C VAL A 81 3.39 20.41 -9.11
N VAL A 82 3.79 19.40 -8.36
CA VAL A 82 2.92 18.50 -7.61
C VAL A 82 2.95 18.87 -6.13
N GLN A 83 1.93 19.58 -5.67
CA GLN A 83 1.74 19.97 -4.28
C GLN A 83 1.13 18.79 -3.51
N VAL A 84 1.85 18.25 -2.53
CA VAL A 84 1.45 17.02 -1.84
C VAL A 84 1.12 17.30 -0.37
N ASP A 85 -0.05 16.84 0.04
CA ASP A 85 -0.38 16.66 1.44
C ASP A 85 -0.11 15.19 1.81
N LEU A 86 0.72 14.96 2.82
CA LEU A 86 1.02 13.63 3.37
C LEU A 86 0.00 13.28 4.44
N LEU A 87 -0.61 12.11 4.34
CA LEU A 87 -1.55 11.58 5.34
C LEU A 87 -1.06 10.20 5.80
N ASP A 88 -0.72 10.06 7.07
CA ASP A 88 -0.32 8.79 7.70
C ASP A 88 -0.53 8.87 9.22
N PRO A 89 -0.97 7.83 9.92
CA PRO A 89 -1.07 7.85 11.37
C PRO A 89 0.29 7.80 12.08
N SER A 90 1.39 7.52 11.36
CA SER A 90 2.74 7.45 11.89
C SER A 90 3.54 8.72 11.58
N ALA A 91 3.84 9.53 12.60
CA ALA A 91 4.76 10.67 12.47
C ALA A 91 6.12 10.27 11.91
N PHE A 92 6.60 9.07 12.27
CA PHE A 92 7.84 8.51 11.74
C PHE A 92 7.75 8.28 10.22
N SER A 93 6.67 7.67 9.73
CA SER A 93 6.42 7.47 8.29
C SER A 93 6.39 8.79 7.53
N ILE A 94 5.68 9.80 8.04
CA ILE A 94 5.62 11.13 7.45
C ILE A 94 7.02 11.76 7.36
N ALA A 95 7.83 11.65 8.42
CA ALA A 95 9.18 12.19 8.44
C ALA A 95 10.11 11.50 7.43
N GLU A 96 9.99 10.18 7.24
CA GLU A 96 10.71 9.42 6.22
C GLU A 96 10.24 9.82 4.80
N ALA A 97 8.92 9.88 4.57
CA ALA A 97 8.36 10.28 3.30
C ALA A 97 8.86 11.67 2.87
N ARG A 98 8.81 12.65 3.76
CA ARG A 98 9.28 14.04 3.48
C ARG A 98 10.69 14.09 2.89
N GLN A 99 11.59 13.21 3.31
CA GLN A 99 12.97 13.17 2.82
C GLN A 99 13.08 12.63 1.38
N VAL A 100 12.07 11.90 0.93
CA VAL A 100 12.04 11.29 -0.40
C VAL A 100 11.46 12.24 -1.45
N TYR A 101 10.50 13.07 -1.05
CA TYR A 101 9.83 13.99 -1.97
C TYR A 101 10.82 15.05 -2.49
N ALA A 102 11.07 15.02 -3.80
CA ALA A 102 11.92 15.95 -4.54
C ALA A 102 11.15 16.47 -5.78
N PRO A 103 11.56 17.55 -6.42
CA PRO A 103 10.89 18.06 -7.61
C PRO A 103 10.56 16.96 -8.62
N PRO A 104 9.32 16.93 -9.20
CA PRO A 104 8.30 17.99 -9.17
C PRO A 104 7.44 18.07 -7.89
N PHE A 105 7.65 17.20 -6.94
CA PHE A 105 6.87 17.15 -5.70
C PHE A 105 7.31 18.23 -4.71
N VAL A 106 6.30 18.88 -4.09
CA VAL A 106 6.48 19.84 -2.99
C VAL A 106 5.53 19.46 -1.87
N VAL A 107 6.03 19.03 -0.73
CA VAL A 107 5.20 18.74 0.45
C VAL A 107 4.67 20.06 1.02
N VAL A 108 3.34 20.18 1.09
CA VAL A 108 2.64 21.40 1.51
C VAL A 108 2.06 21.27 2.91
N ALA A 109 1.52 20.09 3.23
CA ALA A 109 0.95 19.82 4.55
C ALA A 109 1.20 18.36 4.97
N GLU A 110 1.12 18.15 6.28
CA GLU A 110 1.26 16.84 6.92
C GLU A 110 0.11 16.62 7.87
N HIS A 111 -0.50 15.44 7.77
CA HIS A 111 -1.66 15.04 8.55
C HIS A 111 -1.35 13.74 9.29
N GLU A 112 -0.96 13.84 10.56
CA GLU A 112 -0.74 12.69 11.44
C GLU A 112 -2.08 12.21 12.00
N LEU A 113 -2.84 11.48 11.17
CA LEU A 113 -4.14 10.91 11.54
C LEU A 113 -4.53 9.75 10.63
N VAL A 114 -5.47 8.94 11.07
CA VAL A 114 -6.04 7.86 10.28
C VAL A 114 -6.97 8.40 9.19
N LEU A 115 -7.09 7.68 8.08
CA LEU A 115 -7.90 8.10 6.93
C LEU A 115 -9.36 8.40 7.32
N GLN A 116 -9.94 7.64 8.26
CA GLN A 116 -11.32 7.79 8.69
C GLN A 116 -11.62 9.15 9.34
N ASP A 117 -10.59 9.78 9.93
CA ASP A 117 -10.68 11.09 10.60
C ASP A 117 -10.35 12.26 9.66
N PHE A 118 -9.92 11.97 8.42
CA PHE A 118 -9.64 13.01 7.45
C PHE A 118 -10.92 13.66 6.93
N VAL A 119 -11.03 14.99 7.06
CA VAL A 119 -12.30 15.72 6.83
C VAL A 119 -12.27 16.73 5.68
N ARG A 120 -11.11 16.96 5.04
CA ARG A 120 -11.03 17.88 3.89
C ARG A 120 -11.82 17.34 2.72
N ARG A 121 -12.55 18.21 2.01
CA ARG A 121 -13.47 17.86 0.92
C ARG A 121 -13.23 18.75 -0.29
N ASP A 122 -13.53 18.20 -1.48
CA ASP A 122 -13.56 18.95 -2.77
C ASP A 122 -12.28 19.78 -3.00
N PHE A 123 -11.13 19.23 -2.64
CA PHE A 123 -9.87 19.99 -2.59
C PHE A 123 -8.79 19.43 -3.51
N TYR A 124 -8.60 18.11 -3.56
CA TYR A 124 -7.48 17.52 -4.27
C TYR A 124 -7.84 17.22 -5.72
N ASP A 125 -6.87 17.46 -6.60
CA ASP A 125 -6.92 17.11 -8.01
C ASP A 125 -6.68 15.62 -8.22
N VAL A 126 -5.81 15.03 -7.37
CA VAL A 126 -5.48 13.61 -7.34
C VAL A 126 -5.43 13.12 -5.89
N ALA A 127 -5.90 11.92 -5.63
CA ALA A 127 -5.67 11.21 -4.37
C ALA A 127 -5.20 9.79 -4.69
N TRP A 128 -4.13 9.33 -4.06
CA TRP A 128 -3.69 7.96 -4.20
C TRP A 128 -3.47 7.28 -2.86
N ALA A 129 -3.66 5.94 -2.85
CA ALA A 129 -3.30 5.05 -1.74
C ALA A 129 -2.59 3.84 -2.34
N THR A 130 -1.30 3.67 -2.05
CA THR A 130 -0.49 2.61 -2.67
C THR A 130 -0.02 1.61 -1.63
N HIS A 131 -0.53 0.37 -1.71
CA HIS A 131 -0.27 -0.69 -0.72
C HIS A 131 -0.59 -0.27 0.72
N ALA A 132 -1.66 0.48 0.91
CA ALA A 132 -1.93 1.24 2.13
C ALA A 132 -3.10 0.69 2.96
N LEU A 133 -4.10 0.08 2.34
CA LEU A 133 -5.39 -0.19 2.98
C LEU A 133 -5.53 -1.59 3.58
N TYR A 134 -4.45 -2.38 3.64
CA TYR A 134 -4.50 -3.76 4.15
C TYR A 134 -4.98 -3.88 5.59
N ALA A 135 -4.44 -3.01 6.46
CA ALA A 135 -4.70 -3.04 7.89
C ALA A 135 -5.93 -2.21 8.30
N LEU A 136 -6.63 -1.61 7.34
CA LEU A 136 -7.87 -0.89 7.64
C LEU A 136 -8.93 -1.89 8.09
N PRO A 137 -9.50 -1.74 9.29
CA PRO A 137 -10.50 -2.68 9.79
C PRO A 137 -11.66 -2.84 8.81
N PRO A 138 -12.15 -4.07 8.56
CA PRO A 138 -13.24 -4.31 7.58
C PRO A 138 -14.49 -3.45 7.83
N GLY A 139 -14.82 -3.17 9.09
CA GLY A 139 -15.92 -2.29 9.47
C GLY A 139 -15.71 -0.80 9.17
N GLU A 140 -14.48 -0.40 8.90
CA GLU A 140 -14.08 1.00 8.68
C GLU A 140 -13.69 1.27 7.21
N LEU A 141 -13.57 0.24 6.38
CA LEU A 141 -13.21 0.39 4.97
C LEU A 141 -14.15 1.35 4.23
N ALA A 142 -15.45 1.19 4.40
CA ALA A 142 -16.43 2.03 3.72
C ALA A 142 -16.30 3.51 4.13
N SER A 143 -16.07 3.79 5.43
CA SER A 143 -15.87 5.16 5.93
C SER A 143 -14.56 5.76 5.42
N GLY A 144 -13.45 5.02 5.45
CA GLY A 144 -12.17 5.46 4.91
C GLY A 144 -12.25 5.77 3.40
N ILE A 145 -12.84 4.88 2.62
CA ILE A 145 -13.06 5.10 1.18
C ILE A 145 -13.94 6.33 0.94
N ALA A 146 -15.01 6.52 1.71
CA ALA A 146 -15.86 7.71 1.57
C ALA A 146 -15.10 9.02 1.87
N ARG A 147 -14.14 9.00 2.80
CA ARG A 147 -13.27 10.16 3.07
C ARG A 147 -12.33 10.45 1.89
N MET A 148 -11.72 9.41 1.32
CA MET A 148 -10.83 9.56 0.16
C MET A 148 -11.59 10.09 -1.07
N VAL A 149 -12.78 9.54 -1.35
CA VAL A 149 -13.65 10.01 -2.43
C VAL A 149 -14.07 11.47 -2.21
N ALA A 150 -14.52 11.82 -1.00
CA ALA A 150 -14.95 13.17 -0.67
C ALA A 150 -13.81 14.21 -0.69
N ALA A 151 -12.56 13.79 -0.54
CA ALA A 151 -11.41 14.70 -0.58
C ALA A 151 -11.12 15.21 -2.01
N LEU A 152 -11.49 14.45 -3.03
CA LEU A 152 -11.33 14.83 -4.43
C LEU A 152 -12.33 15.92 -4.83
N ARG A 153 -11.87 16.91 -5.59
CA ARG A 153 -12.75 17.86 -6.27
C ARG A 153 -13.53 17.17 -7.41
N PRO A 154 -14.64 17.76 -7.87
CA PRO A 154 -15.30 17.30 -9.11
C PRO A 154 -14.30 17.17 -10.27
N GLY A 155 -14.28 16.03 -10.97
CA GLY A 155 -13.30 15.69 -12.00
C GLY A 155 -11.91 15.35 -11.49
N GLY A 156 -11.70 15.22 -10.17
CA GLY A 156 -10.43 14.75 -9.59
C GLY A 156 -10.25 13.25 -9.74
N LEU A 157 -9.00 12.80 -9.86
CA LEU A 157 -8.61 11.42 -10.09
C LEU A 157 -8.28 10.72 -8.76
N GLY A 158 -8.97 9.62 -8.48
CA GLY A 158 -8.62 8.72 -7.39
C GLY A 158 -7.89 7.47 -7.90
N LEU A 159 -6.92 6.98 -7.11
CA LEU A 159 -6.14 5.79 -7.40
C LEU A 159 -5.91 4.97 -6.12
N VAL A 160 -6.12 3.67 -6.22
CA VAL A 160 -5.69 2.72 -5.18
C VAL A 160 -4.93 1.59 -5.84
N ALA A 161 -3.70 1.32 -5.38
CA ALA A 161 -2.98 0.10 -5.71
C ALA A 161 -3.04 -0.84 -4.50
N GLN A 162 -3.69 -2.00 -4.67
CA GLN A 162 -3.93 -2.96 -3.60
C GLN A 162 -3.77 -4.38 -4.14
N ALA A 163 -3.22 -5.29 -3.34
CA ALA A 163 -3.11 -6.70 -3.71
C ALA A 163 -4.50 -7.35 -3.77
N SER A 164 -4.71 -8.20 -4.78
CA SER A 164 -5.92 -9.02 -4.88
C SER A 164 -5.89 -10.18 -3.89
N SER A 165 -7.03 -10.82 -3.70
CA SER A 165 -7.16 -12.05 -2.88
C SER A 165 -6.24 -13.19 -3.34
N ARG A 166 -5.78 -13.18 -4.61
CA ARG A 166 -4.87 -14.18 -5.20
C ARG A 166 -3.39 -13.82 -5.07
N SER A 167 -3.08 -12.62 -4.64
CA SER A 167 -1.71 -12.15 -4.45
C SER A 167 -1.05 -12.81 -3.25
N HIS A 168 0.29 -12.93 -3.31
CA HIS A 168 1.09 -13.45 -2.20
C HIS A 168 0.71 -12.84 -0.85
N TYR A 169 0.61 -11.51 -0.77
CA TYR A 169 0.32 -10.83 0.51
C TYR A 169 -0.94 -11.36 1.19
N LEU A 170 -2.02 -11.52 0.43
CA LEU A 170 -3.31 -11.99 0.96
C LEU A 170 -3.28 -13.50 1.22
N ALA A 171 -2.81 -14.29 0.25
CA ALA A 171 -2.75 -15.74 0.37
C ALA A 171 -1.83 -16.21 1.50
N PHE A 172 -0.68 -15.55 1.66
CA PHE A 172 0.24 -15.78 2.79
C PHE A 172 -0.45 -15.47 4.13
N TYR A 173 -1.05 -14.28 4.25
CA TYR A 173 -1.66 -13.85 5.50
C TYR A 173 -2.86 -14.71 5.90
N GLU A 174 -3.65 -15.16 4.93
CA GLU A 174 -4.74 -16.11 5.17
C GLU A 174 -4.24 -17.49 5.66
N ALA A 175 -3.08 -17.94 5.18
CA ALA A 175 -2.44 -19.15 5.70
C ALA A 175 -1.75 -18.93 7.05
N TYR A 176 -1.22 -17.72 7.30
CA TYR A 176 -0.52 -17.34 8.52
C TYR A 176 -1.47 -17.26 9.72
N ARG A 177 -2.62 -16.60 9.54
CA ARG A 177 -3.55 -16.31 10.64
C ARG A 177 -3.99 -17.55 11.43
N PRO A 178 -4.50 -18.63 10.84
CA PRO A 178 -4.91 -19.83 11.60
C PRO A 178 -3.74 -20.47 12.36
N ALA A 179 -2.52 -20.30 11.86
CA ALA A 179 -1.33 -20.89 12.44
C ALA A 179 -0.80 -20.11 13.66
N PHE A 180 -0.79 -18.77 13.59
CA PHE A 180 -0.07 -17.95 14.55
C PHE A 180 -0.88 -16.79 15.15
N ALA A 181 -1.95 -16.34 14.48
CA ALA A 181 -2.73 -15.17 14.89
C ALA A 181 -4.23 -15.34 14.62
N PRO A 182 -4.90 -16.39 15.19
CA PRO A 182 -6.27 -16.76 14.80
C PRO A 182 -7.32 -15.68 15.10
N ASP A 183 -7.06 -14.84 16.09
CA ASP A 183 -8.00 -13.79 16.54
C ASP A 183 -7.83 -12.46 15.80
N VAL A 184 -6.83 -12.35 14.90
CA VAL A 184 -6.54 -11.13 14.16
C VAL A 184 -7.41 -11.06 12.89
N ALA A 185 -7.93 -9.88 12.56
CA ALA A 185 -8.75 -9.65 11.38
C ALA A 185 -7.99 -9.94 10.06
N PRO A 186 -8.67 -10.41 9.00
CA PRO A 186 -8.06 -10.56 7.68
C PRO A 186 -7.64 -9.19 7.10
N TYR A 187 -6.71 -9.22 6.16
CA TYR A 187 -6.41 -8.03 5.37
C TYR A 187 -7.55 -7.67 4.42
N THR A 188 -7.72 -6.38 4.18
CA THR A 188 -8.56 -5.88 3.10
C THR A 188 -7.88 -6.16 1.76
N ASP A 189 -8.59 -6.78 0.82
CA ASP A 189 -8.13 -7.04 -0.54
C ASP A 189 -8.59 -5.97 -1.55
N ALA A 190 -8.07 -6.06 -2.76
CA ALA A 190 -8.41 -5.12 -3.84
C ALA A 190 -9.88 -5.21 -4.26
N GLU A 191 -10.46 -6.41 -4.20
CA GLU A 191 -11.87 -6.66 -4.52
C GLU A 191 -12.80 -5.94 -3.54
N GLY A 192 -12.48 -5.98 -2.25
CA GLY A 192 -13.19 -5.26 -1.19
C GLY A 192 -13.10 -3.75 -1.37
N VAL A 193 -11.89 -3.23 -1.69
CA VAL A 193 -11.69 -1.81 -1.98
C VAL A 193 -12.53 -1.38 -3.19
N ALA A 194 -12.49 -2.14 -4.29
CA ALA A 194 -13.28 -1.83 -5.49
C ALA A 194 -14.78 -1.86 -5.22
N ALA A 195 -15.25 -2.81 -4.38
CA ALA A 195 -16.66 -2.88 -3.98
C ALA A 195 -17.06 -1.67 -3.12
N ALA A 196 -16.23 -1.25 -2.18
CA ALA A 196 -16.47 -0.07 -1.35
C ALA A 196 -16.51 1.23 -2.18
N LEU A 197 -15.61 1.39 -3.15
CA LEU A 197 -15.62 2.52 -4.09
C LEU A 197 -16.91 2.57 -4.92
N ARG A 198 -17.34 1.42 -5.49
CA ARG A 198 -18.61 1.35 -6.24
C ARG A 198 -19.80 1.69 -5.35
N SER A 199 -19.81 1.22 -4.11
CA SER A 199 -20.86 1.55 -3.13
C SER A 199 -20.88 3.03 -2.76
N ALA A 200 -19.73 3.71 -2.82
CA ALA A 200 -19.61 5.16 -2.67
C ALA A 200 -20.01 5.94 -3.96
N GLY A 201 -20.41 5.25 -5.04
CA GLY A 201 -20.88 5.85 -6.28
C GLY A 201 -19.77 6.09 -7.32
N ALA A 202 -18.55 5.63 -7.08
CA ALA A 202 -17.44 5.76 -8.03
C ALA A 202 -17.61 4.81 -9.23
N ASP A 203 -17.28 5.30 -10.43
CA ASP A 203 -17.15 4.47 -11.63
C ASP A 203 -15.73 3.93 -11.72
N VAL A 204 -15.58 2.66 -11.31
CA VAL A 204 -14.28 2.05 -11.02
C VAL A 204 -13.73 1.32 -12.24
N HIS A 205 -12.53 1.69 -12.66
CA HIS A 205 -11.71 0.96 -13.61
C HIS A 205 -10.61 0.18 -12.87
N VAL A 206 -10.32 -1.05 -13.31
CA VAL A 206 -9.30 -1.92 -12.70
C VAL A 206 -8.32 -2.37 -13.78
N GLN A 207 -7.04 -2.07 -13.53
CA GLN A 207 -5.92 -2.64 -14.29
C GLN A 207 -5.20 -3.65 -13.41
N VAL A 208 -4.99 -4.86 -13.91
CA VAL A 208 -4.27 -5.92 -13.17
C VAL A 208 -2.79 -5.86 -13.53
N ILE A 209 -1.94 -5.86 -12.51
CA ILE A 209 -0.48 -5.87 -12.62
C ILE A 209 0.01 -7.17 -11.98
N GLU A 210 0.61 -8.05 -12.78
CA GLU A 210 1.17 -9.32 -12.31
C GLU A 210 2.71 -9.28 -12.37
N TYR A 211 3.35 -9.79 -11.33
CA TYR A 211 4.81 -9.95 -11.28
C TYR A 211 5.19 -11.02 -10.25
N ARG A 212 6.49 -11.30 -10.16
CA ARG A 212 7.05 -12.21 -9.18
C ARG A 212 8.23 -11.58 -8.49
N THR A 213 8.39 -11.91 -7.21
CA THR A 213 9.59 -11.61 -6.43
C THR A 213 10.09 -12.88 -5.79
N GLY A 214 11.33 -12.91 -5.33
CA GLY A 214 11.84 -14.09 -4.67
C GLY A 214 13.29 -13.95 -4.26
N SER A 215 13.79 -14.91 -3.49
CA SER A 215 15.17 -14.97 -3.03
C SER A 215 15.60 -16.39 -2.73
N THR A 216 16.89 -16.66 -2.88
CA THR A 216 17.57 -17.84 -2.35
C THR A 216 18.05 -17.62 -0.92
N ASP A 217 18.16 -16.35 -0.48
CA ASP A 217 18.62 -15.98 0.84
C ASP A 217 17.46 -16.12 1.85
N ARG A 218 17.59 -17.09 2.76
CA ARG A 218 16.57 -17.39 3.78
C ARG A 218 16.32 -16.23 4.74
N ALA A 219 17.35 -15.43 5.06
CA ALA A 219 17.19 -14.29 5.95
C ALA A 219 16.37 -13.18 5.29
N VAL A 220 16.58 -12.96 3.99
CA VAL A 220 15.75 -12.03 3.19
C VAL A 220 14.29 -12.52 3.13
N VAL A 221 14.08 -13.82 2.90
CA VAL A 221 12.74 -14.41 2.88
C VAL A 221 12.06 -14.28 4.24
N GLU A 222 12.75 -14.61 5.33
CA GLU A 222 12.22 -14.51 6.70
C GLU A 222 11.77 -13.07 7.01
N GLY A 223 12.65 -12.09 6.86
CA GLY A 223 12.32 -10.70 7.13
C GLY A 223 11.19 -10.16 6.26
N PHE A 224 11.10 -10.59 4.99
CA PHE A 224 9.99 -10.24 4.11
C PHE A 224 8.65 -10.82 4.61
N LEU A 225 8.61 -12.10 4.96
CA LEU A 225 7.40 -12.78 5.43
C LEU A 225 6.95 -12.27 6.81
N GLN A 226 7.88 -12.02 7.72
CA GLN A 226 7.60 -11.42 9.03
C GLN A 226 6.90 -10.07 8.87
N ARG A 227 7.36 -9.24 7.94
CA ARG A 227 6.72 -7.95 7.67
C ARG A 227 5.35 -8.11 6.99
N CYS A 228 5.19 -9.09 6.10
CA CYS A 228 3.87 -9.41 5.54
C CYS A 228 2.85 -9.83 6.61
N ALA A 229 3.30 -10.37 7.74
CA ALA A 229 2.45 -10.77 8.87
C ALA A 229 2.34 -9.70 9.98
N PHE A 230 3.13 -8.64 9.93
CA PHE A 230 3.38 -7.74 11.06
C PHE A 230 3.72 -8.52 12.33
N ASP A 231 4.66 -9.47 12.21
CA ASP A 231 5.10 -10.34 13.31
C ASP A 231 6.53 -10.83 13.08
N ASP A 232 7.49 -10.21 13.76
CA ASP A 232 8.91 -10.53 13.72
C ASP A 232 9.32 -11.62 14.73
N THR A 233 8.37 -12.14 15.51
CA THR A 233 8.62 -13.17 16.53
C THR A 233 8.59 -14.59 15.97
N VAL A 234 8.04 -14.79 14.76
CA VAL A 234 7.90 -16.10 14.13
C VAL A 234 8.98 -16.29 13.07
N SER A 235 9.87 -17.27 13.26
CA SER A 235 10.93 -17.57 12.29
C SER A 235 10.40 -18.28 11.05
N LEU A 236 11.17 -18.22 9.94
CA LEU A 236 10.86 -18.98 8.71
C LEU A 236 10.76 -20.49 8.97
N GLU A 237 11.61 -21.03 9.85
CA GLU A 237 11.55 -22.45 10.23
C GLU A 237 10.23 -22.79 10.91
N GLN A 238 9.73 -21.93 11.79
CA GLN A 238 8.41 -22.13 12.44
C GLN A 238 7.29 -22.05 11.41
N MET A 239 7.38 -21.11 10.46
CA MET A 239 6.40 -20.96 9.36
C MET A 239 6.35 -22.21 8.47
N GLU A 240 7.52 -22.78 8.14
CA GLU A 240 7.66 -23.99 7.30
C GLU A 240 7.16 -25.28 7.97
N ASN A 241 7.01 -25.28 9.29
CA ASN A 241 6.64 -26.48 10.07
C ASN A 241 5.22 -26.42 10.65
N ARG A 242 4.43 -25.38 10.34
CA ARG A 242 3.10 -25.22 10.90
C ARG A 242 2.02 -25.03 9.84
N GLU A 243 1.11 -26.00 9.76
CA GLU A 243 -0.04 -25.93 8.85
C GLU A 243 -1.08 -24.88 9.28
N PRO A 244 -1.78 -24.23 8.34
CA PRO A 244 -1.72 -24.44 6.87
C PRO A 244 -0.60 -23.69 6.17
N LEU A 245 0.19 -22.89 6.88
CA LEU A 245 1.25 -22.03 6.30
C LEU A 245 2.38 -22.86 5.67
N ALA A 246 2.72 -24.00 6.27
CA ALA A 246 3.73 -24.91 5.71
C ALA A 246 3.38 -25.37 4.29
N ALA A 247 2.13 -25.77 4.03
CA ALA A 247 1.69 -26.16 2.70
C ALA A 247 1.74 -24.99 1.70
N TYR A 248 1.36 -23.78 2.13
CA TYR A 248 1.46 -22.58 1.30
C TYR A 248 2.91 -22.28 0.89
N LEU A 249 3.83 -22.27 1.85
CA LEU A 249 5.25 -21.99 1.62
C LEU A 249 5.93 -23.08 0.78
N ALA A 250 5.54 -24.35 0.93
CA ALA A 250 6.01 -25.42 0.07
C ALA A 250 5.63 -25.17 -1.40
N GLY A 251 4.43 -24.62 -1.67
CA GLY A 251 4.00 -24.19 -2.99
C GLY A 251 4.76 -23.00 -3.58
N CYS A 252 5.43 -22.22 -2.72
CA CYS A 252 6.27 -21.09 -3.13
C CYS A 252 7.73 -21.49 -3.42
N ARG A 253 8.13 -22.73 -3.16
CA ARG A 253 9.51 -23.20 -3.43
C ARG A 253 9.68 -23.58 -4.89
N ALA A 254 10.71 -23.01 -5.51
CA ALA A 254 11.16 -23.40 -6.82
C ALA A 254 12.10 -24.63 -6.76
N ALA A 255 12.36 -25.24 -7.91
CA ALA A 255 13.19 -26.46 -8.00
C ALA A 255 14.65 -26.26 -7.56
N ASP A 256 15.18 -25.04 -7.63
CA ASP A 256 16.51 -24.65 -7.17
C ASP A 256 16.58 -24.35 -5.67
N GLY A 257 15.45 -24.48 -4.94
CA GLY A 257 15.35 -24.22 -3.52
C GLY A 257 15.09 -22.75 -3.15
N SER A 258 15.00 -21.84 -4.12
CA SER A 258 14.59 -20.46 -3.91
C SER A 258 13.11 -20.39 -3.53
N TYR A 259 12.71 -19.28 -2.95
CA TYR A 259 11.30 -18.91 -2.83
C TYR A 259 10.92 -17.98 -3.97
N GLU A 260 9.76 -18.22 -4.55
CA GLU A 260 9.14 -17.36 -5.56
C GLU A 260 7.72 -17.00 -5.13
N PHE A 261 7.44 -15.70 -5.02
CA PHE A 261 6.16 -15.16 -4.61
C PHE A 261 5.46 -14.51 -5.81
N ARG A 262 4.24 -14.95 -6.09
CA ARG A 262 3.43 -14.37 -7.15
C ARG A 262 2.59 -13.23 -6.60
N HIS A 263 2.70 -12.08 -7.22
CA HIS A 263 1.93 -10.89 -6.91
C HIS A 263 0.91 -10.62 -8.01
N GLU A 264 -0.28 -10.23 -7.57
CA GLU A 264 -1.34 -9.69 -8.40
C GLU A 264 -1.86 -8.44 -7.69
N VAL A 265 -1.61 -7.28 -8.28
CA VAL A 265 -2.00 -5.98 -7.75
C VAL A 265 -3.04 -5.37 -8.68
N HIS A 266 -4.14 -4.91 -8.13
CA HIS A 266 -5.12 -4.11 -8.86
C HIS A 266 -4.79 -2.63 -8.70
N LEU A 267 -4.52 -1.96 -9.81
CA LEU A 267 -4.54 -0.52 -9.89
C LEU A 267 -5.98 -0.09 -10.19
N ILE A 268 -6.64 0.40 -9.18
CA ILE A 268 -8.05 0.79 -9.17
C ILE A 268 -8.11 2.29 -9.35
N THR A 269 -8.82 2.77 -10.37
CA THR A 269 -8.94 4.20 -10.67
C THR A 269 -10.39 4.62 -10.82
N TRP A 270 -10.69 5.87 -10.49
CA TRP A 270 -11.99 6.50 -10.72
C TRP A 270 -11.83 8.01 -10.85
N GLU A 271 -12.79 8.66 -11.49
CA GLU A 271 -12.94 10.11 -11.47
C GLU A 271 -14.10 10.51 -10.55
N GLN A 272 -13.90 11.55 -9.75
CA GLN A 272 -14.93 12.09 -8.89
C GLN A 272 -16.02 12.77 -9.75
N ARG A 273 -17.26 12.33 -9.59
CA ARG A 273 -18.40 12.91 -10.30
C ARG A 273 -18.69 14.34 -9.85
N SER A 274 -19.21 15.13 -10.79
CA SER A 274 -19.67 16.50 -10.55
C SER A 274 -20.91 16.55 -9.69
#